data_0d5e36f2f28c67acceaf7fb19ebadaa6
#
_entry.id   0d5e36f2f28c67acceaf7fb19ebadaa6
#
_cell.length_a   1.000
_cell.length_b   1.000
_cell.length_c   1.000
_cell.angle_alpha   90.00
_cell.angle_beta   90.00
_cell.angle_gamma   90.00
#
_symmetry.space_group_name_H-M   'P 1'
#
loop_
_entity.id
_entity.type
_entity.pdbx_description
1 polymer ?
#
loop_
_entity_poly.entity_id
_entity_poly.type
_entity_poly.pdbx_seq_one_letter_code
_entity_poly.pdbx_strand_id
1 'polypeptide(L)'
;DFTTGKWRPIQGDPTIEDPGTVKRILLCSGKVRWELVRERTRMGLDQQVAIITLERLFPHGHAELAAELANYPQVGDYRWIQEEPENQGPWEFLKLHLVPLMSETFGREFVLRPFTREPAAAASTGSPRVHMIEEDALLQAALSDD
;
A
#
# COMPACT_ATOMS: atom_id res chain seq x y z
N ASP A 1 9.65 -6.08 15.72
CA ASP A 1 10.54 -6.64 16.72
C ASP A 1 10.97 -5.54 17.70
N PHE A 2 10.32 -5.49 18.87
CA PHE A 2 10.53 -4.44 19.89
C PHE A 2 11.74 -4.69 20.78
N THR A 3 12.41 -5.83 20.64
CA THR A 3 13.45 -6.24 21.59
C THR A 3 14.88 -6.10 21.08
N THR A 4 15.10 -6.23 19.77
CA THR A 4 16.46 -6.25 19.19
C THR A 4 16.57 -5.46 17.88
N GLY A 5 15.46 -5.04 17.29
CA GLY A 5 15.42 -4.36 16.00
C GLY A 5 15.47 -2.84 16.10
N LYS A 6 15.88 -2.20 15.02
CA LYS A 6 15.66 -0.77 14.80
C LYS A 6 14.26 -0.58 14.22
N TRP A 7 13.56 0.45 14.70
CA TRP A 7 12.31 0.84 14.07
C TRP A 7 12.56 1.22 12.60
N ARG A 8 11.72 0.68 11.70
CA ARG A 8 11.83 0.93 10.25
C ARG A 8 10.63 1.73 9.78
N PRO A 9 10.83 2.89 9.14
CA PRO A 9 9.73 3.70 8.62
C PRO A 9 9.02 3.04 7.43
N ILE A 10 9.73 2.19 6.69
CA ILE A 10 9.25 1.39 5.58
C ILE A 10 9.54 -0.08 5.88
N GLN A 11 8.54 -0.93 5.72
CA GLN A 11 8.69 -2.37 5.83
C GLN A 11 8.38 -3.01 4.48
N GLY A 12 9.37 -3.67 3.91
CA GLY A 12 9.23 -4.48 2.71
C GLY A 12 8.40 -5.74 2.96
N ASP A 13 8.25 -6.52 1.92
CA ASP A 13 7.54 -7.80 1.97
C ASP A 13 8.52 -8.97 2.15
N PRO A 14 8.63 -9.55 3.35
CA PRO A 14 9.58 -10.63 3.61
C PRO A 14 9.16 -11.97 2.99
N THR A 15 7.99 -12.05 2.38
CA THR A 15 7.48 -13.29 1.77
C THR A 15 7.81 -13.41 0.29
N ILE A 16 8.33 -12.34 -0.33
CA ILE A 16 8.78 -12.35 -1.72
C ILE A 16 10.15 -13.04 -1.79
N GLU A 17 10.20 -14.18 -2.46
CA GLU A 17 11.43 -14.95 -2.64
C GLU A 17 12.23 -14.47 -3.86
N ASP A 18 11.52 -14.15 -4.97
CA ASP A 18 12.10 -13.62 -6.19
C ASP A 18 11.43 -12.29 -6.56
N PRO A 19 12.08 -11.14 -6.31
CA PRO A 19 11.56 -9.83 -6.71
C PRO A 19 11.25 -9.71 -8.21
N GLY A 20 11.91 -10.49 -9.07
CA GLY A 20 11.70 -10.49 -10.51
C GLY A 20 10.31 -10.99 -10.94
N THR A 21 9.61 -11.75 -10.09
CA THR A 21 8.26 -12.26 -10.36
C THR A 21 7.16 -11.27 -10.02
N VAL A 22 7.49 -10.22 -9.26
CA VAL A 22 6.52 -9.21 -8.81
C VAL A 22 6.06 -8.34 -9.97
N LYS A 23 4.76 -8.21 -10.14
CA LYS A 23 4.11 -7.39 -11.17
C LYS A 23 3.49 -6.12 -10.62
N ARG A 24 3.17 -6.12 -9.32
CA ARG A 24 2.45 -5.03 -8.64
C ARG A 24 2.97 -4.85 -7.23
N ILE A 25 2.98 -3.60 -6.78
CA ILE A 25 3.29 -3.25 -5.39
C ILE A 25 2.10 -2.54 -4.76
N LEU A 26 1.65 -3.06 -3.62
CA LEU A 26 0.65 -2.43 -2.77
C LEU A 26 1.37 -1.71 -1.63
N LEU A 27 1.11 -0.42 -1.50
CA LEU A 27 1.54 0.41 -0.39
C LEU A 27 0.37 0.61 0.57
N CYS A 28 0.59 0.43 1.85
CA CYS A 28 -0.45 0.60 2.86
C CYS A 28 0.15 1.07 4.19
N SER A 29 -0.71 1.35 5.17
CA SER A 29 -0.31 1.61 6.55
C SER A 29 -1.28 0.93 7.51
N GLY A 30 -0.76 0.42 8.63
CA GLY A 30 -1.59 -0.18 9.68
C GLY A 30 -2.10 -1.59 9.40
N LYS A 31 -3.28 -1.91 9.96
CA LYS A 31 -3.80 -3.29 10.01
C LYS A 31 -4.21 -3.86 8.65
N VAL A 32 -4.58 -3.03 7.68
CA VAL A 32 -5.00 -3.48 6.34
C VAL A 32 -3.93 -4.33 5.65
N ARG A 33 -2.66 -4.21 6.05
CA ARG A 33 -1.59 -5.10 5.62
C ARG A 33 -1.96 -6.58 5.79
N TRP A 34 -2.48 -6.94 6.96
CA TRP A 34 -2.75 -8.35 7.28
C TRP A 34 -3.94 -8.89 6.50
N GLU A 35 -4.91 -8.04 6.21
CA GLU A 35 -6.06 -8.35 5.38
C GLU A 35 -5.63 -8.55 3.92
N LEU A 36 -4.77 -7.67 3.41
CA LEU A 36 -4.16 -7.81 2.08
C LEU A 36 -3.32 -9.09 1.96
N VAL A 37 -2.51 -9.42 2.95
CA VAL A 37 -1.71 -10.66 2.95
C VAL A 37 -2.62 -11.88 2.87
N ARG A 38 -3.67 -11.93 3.70
CA ARG A 38 -4.64 -13.05 3.70
C ARG A 38 -5.33 -13.19 2.35
N GLU A 39 -5.82 -12.08 1.80
CA GLU A 39 -6.53 -12.08 0.53
C GLU A 39 -5.62 -12.41 -0.64
N ARG A 40 -4.40 -11.88 -0.68
CA ARG A 40 -3.36 -12.21 -1.66
C ARG A 40 -3.11 -13.71 -1.70
N THR A 41 -2.90 -14.35 -0.54
CA THR A 41 -2.70 -15.80 -0.45
C THR A 41 -3.93 -16.56 -0.94
N ARG A 42 -5.15 -16.12 -0.58
CA ARG A 42 -6.39 -16.73 -1.07
C ARG A 42 -6.51 -16.69 -2.60
N MET A 43 -5.98 -15.63 -3.22
CA MET A 43 -5.97 -15.47 -4.68
C MET A 43 -4.77 -16.13 -5.38
N GLY A 44 -3.83 -16.71 -4.64
CA GLY A 44 -2.62 -17.33 -5.20
C GLY A 44 -1.63 -16.33 -5.82
N LEU A 45 -1.58 -15.10 -5.30
CA LEU A 45 -0.76 -14.00 -5.82
C LEU A 45 0.51 -13.74 -4.99
N ASP A 46 0.91 -14.66 -4.11
CA ASP A 46 1.94 -14.46 -3.09
C ASP A 46 3.29 -13.98 -3.65
N GLN A 47 3.67 -14.42 -4.85
CA GLN A 47 4.93 -14.01 -5.47
C GLN A 47 4.76 -12.96 -6.59
N GLN A 48 3.51 -12.59 -6.92
CA GLN A 48 3.23 -11.63 -8.00
C GLN A 48 2.90 -10.22 -7.48
N VAL A 49 2.49 -10.11 -6.21
CA VAL A 49 2.10 -8.85 -5.58
C VAL A 49 2.90 -8.67 -4.29
N ALA A 50 3.74 -7.66 -4.22
CA ALA A 50 4.45 -7.28 -2.99
C ALA A 50 3.62 -6.28 -2.17
N ILE A 51 3.64 -6.43 -0.84
CA ILE A 51 2.94 -5.54 0.10
C ILE A 51 3.97 -4.82 0.97
N ILE A 52 4.12 -3.52 0.75
CA ILE A 52 5.06 -2.67 1.47
C ILE A 52 4.29 -1.75 2.41
N THR A 53 4.70 -1.67 3.66
CA THR A 53 4.02 -0.89 4.68
C THR A 53 4.78 0.39 5.00
N LEU A 54 4.06 1.52 4.99
CA LEU A 54 4.56 2.80 5.48
C LEU A 54 4.18 2.93 6.95
N GLU A 55 5.14 2.66 7.85
CA GLU A 55 4.96 2.76 9.31
C GLU A 55 5.09 4.21 9.79
N ARG A 56 5.62 5.09 8.94
CA ARG A 56 5.74 6.52 9.19
C ARG A 56 5.32 7.31 7.98
N LEU A 57 4.26 8.09 8.14
CA LEU A 57 3.76 8.98 7.10
C LEU A 57 4.46 10.34 7.09
N PHE A 58 4.92 10.81 8.25
CA PHE A 58 5.68 12.06 8.38
C PHE A 58 6.73 11.99 9.51
N PRO A 59 7.97 12.54 9.32
CA PRO A 59 8.50 12.96 8.01
C PRO A 59 8.58 11.80 7.03
N HIS A 60 8.42 12.11 5.72
CA HIS A 60 8.35 11.09 4.69
C HIS A 60 9.61 10.23 4.63
N GLY A 61 9.42 8.91 4.58
CA GLY A 61 10.48 7.96 4.31
C GLY A 61 10.68 7.73 2.80
N HIS A 62 10.70 8.81 1.98
CA HIS A 62 10.77 8.69 0.52
C HIS A 62 12.07 8.04 0.05
N ALA A 63 13.20 8.32 0.70
CA ALA A 63 14.47 7.71 0.36
C ALA A 63 14.48 6.21 0.68
N GLU A 64 13.96 5.84 1.85
CA GLU A 64 13.82 4.44 2.27
C GLU A 64 12.81 3.70 1.38
N LEU A 65 11.70 4.37 1.00
CA LEU A 65 10.72 3.79 0.05
C LEU A 65 11.36 3.61 -1.33
N ALA A 66 12.07 4.58 -1.84
CA ALA A 66 12.76 4.47 -3.12
C ALA A 66 13.80 3.33 -3.12
N ALA A 67 14.54 3.16 -2.03
CA ALA A 67 15.48 2.07 -1.87
C ALA A 67 14.77 0.70 -1.85
N GLU A 68 13.61 0.61 -1.20
CA GLU A 68 12.81 -0.62 -1.20
C GLU A 68 12.24 -0.92 -2.59
N LEU A 69 11.67 0.08 -3.28
CA LEU A 69 11.13 -0.08 -4.64
C LEU A 69 12.21 -0.42 -5.68
N ALA A 70 13.47 -0.06 -5.44
CA ALA A 70 14.59 -0.41 -6.32
C ALA A 70 14.84 -1.92 -6.41
N ASN A 71 14.34 -2.71 -5.45
CA ASN A 71 14.36 -4.17 -5.53
C ASN A 71 13.44 -4.72 -6.62
N TYR A 72 12.51 -3.91 -7.15
CA TYR A 72 11.47 -4.31 -8.11
C TYR A 72 11.52 -3.44 -9.39
N PRO A 73 12.64 -3.39 -10.12
CA PRO A 73 12.85 -2.42 -11.19
C PRO A 73 11.89 -2.56 -12.38
N GLN A 74 11.29 -3.75 -12.56
CA GLN A 74 10.32 -4.05 -13.63
C GLN A 74 8.90 -3.56 -13.32
N VAL A 75 8.59 -3.22 -12.05
CA VAL A 75 7.23 -2.88 -11.63
C VAL A 75 6.90 -1.44 -12.00
N GLY A 76 5.72 -1.25 -12.60
CA GLY A 76 5.14 0.06 -12.90
C GLY A 76 3.73 0.26 -12.31
N ASP A 77 3.17 -0.76 -11.67
CA ASP A 77 1.85 -0.71 -11.03
C ASP A 77 2.01 -0.55 -9.52
N TYR A 78 1.87 0.69 -9.04
CA TYR A 78 1.92 1.04 -7.61
C TYR A 78 0.53 1.47 -7.17
N ARG A 79 0.02 0.85 -6.09
CA ARG A 79 -1.31 1.10 -5.53
C ARG A 79 -1.19 1.49 -4.07
N TRP A 80 -1.92 2.54 -3.67
CA TRP A 80 -2.10 2.90 -2.27
C TRP A 80 -3.41 2.33 -1.76
N ILE A 81 -3.38 1.56 -0.69
CA ILE A 81 -4.57 0.95 -0.09
C ILE A 81 -4.79 1.51 1.31
N GLN A 82 -5.99 2.03 1.56
CA GLN A 82 -6.43 2.47 2.87
C GLN A 82 -7.89 2.07 3.14
N GLU A 83 -8.21 1.83 4.40
CA GLU A 83 -9.56 1.47 4.84
C GLU A 83 -10.49 2.69 4.94
N GLU A 84 -9.92 3.88 5.08
CA GLU A 84 -10.66 5.12 5.17
C GLU A 84 -11.22 5.53 3.80
N PRO A 85 -12.29 6.33 3.78
CA PRO A 85 -12.77 6.99 2.57
C PRO A 85 -11.68 7.83 1.89
N GLU A 86 -11.80 8.04 0.58
CA GLU A 86 -10.82 8.81 -0.20
C GLU A 86 -10.53 10.20 0.38
N ASN A 87 -11.56 10.89 0.86
CA ASN A 87 -11.46 12.23 1.46
C ASN A 87 -10.99 12.22 2.92
N GLN A 88 -10.55 11.07 3.43
CA GLN A 88 -10.07 10.88 4.80
C GLN A 88 -8.83 10.00 4.80
N GLY A 89 -8.20 9.83 5.97
CA GLY A 89 -6.97 9.05 6.04
C GLY A 89 -5.79 9.71 5.32
N PRO A 90 -4.73 8.96 5.00
CA PRO A 90 -3.48 9.52 4.52
C PRO A 90 -3.41 9.81 3.02
N TRP A 91 -4.37 9.35 2.18
CA TRP A 91 -4.26 9.45 0.73
C TRP A 91 -4.00 10.86 0.21
N GLU A 92 -4.81 11.84 0.60
CA GLU A 92 -4.66 13.22 0.13
C GLU A 92 -3.29 13.81 0.54
N PHE A 93 -2.81 13.46 1.73
CA PHE A 93 -1.50 13.86 2.20
C PHE A 93 -0.37 13.23 1.37
N LEU A 94 -0.46 11.94 1.07
CA LEU A 94 0.54 11.23 0.26
C LEU A 94 0.55 11.73 -1.18
N LYS A 95 -0.59 11.95 -1.77
CA LYS A 95 -0.76 12.50 -3.10
C LYS A 95 -0.08 13.87 -3.26
N LEU A 96 -0.24 14.74 -2.26
CA LEU A 96 0.32 16.09 -2.28
C LEU A 96 1.82 16.15 -1.95
N HIS A 97 2.30 15.24 -1.12
CA HIS A 97 3.65 15.35 -0.56
C HIS A 97 4.58 14.20 -0.96
N LEU A 98 4.14 12.95 -0.85
CA LEU A 98 5.00 11.79 -1.14
C LEU A 98 5.16 11.59 -2.66
N VAL A 99 4.08 11.64 -3.42
CA VAL A 99 4.12 11.37 -4.87
C VAL A 99 5.06 12.32 -5.63
N PRO A 100 5.04 13.65 -5.39
CA PRO A 100 6.02 14.56 -6.01
C PRO A 100 7.47 14.24 -5.62
N LEU A 101 7.73 13.94 -4.34
CA LEU A 101 9.08 13.57 -3.86
C LEU A 101 9.58 12.27 -4.52
N MET A 102 8.71 11.29 -4.70
CA MET A 102 9.07 10.06 -5.39
C MET A 102 9.35 10.30 -6.86
N SER A 103 8.57 11.17 -7.52
CA SER A 103 8.82 11.57 -8.91
C SER A 103 10.17 12.26 -9.09
N GLU A 104 10.51 13.16 -8.18
CA GLU A 104 11.83 13.82 -8.14
C GLU A 104 12.95 12.79 -7.91
N THR A 105 12.78 11.89 -6.94
CA THR A 105 13.77 10.87 -6.60
C THR A 105 14.06 9.92 -7.76
N PHE A 106 13.02 9.53 -8.52
CA PHE A 106 13.18 8.65 -9.67
C PHE A 106 13.54 9.39 -10.97
N GLY A 107 13.49 10.72 -11.00
CA GLY A 107 13.69 11.51 -12.22
C GLY A 107 12.67 11.24 -13.33
N ARG A 108 11.50 10.71 -12.95
CA ARG A 108 10.35 10.39 -13.81
C ARG A 108 9.06 10.47 -13.04
N GLU A 109 7.95 10.57 -13.73
CA GLU A 109 6.62 10.51 -13.07
C GLU A 109 6.45 9.21 -12.28
N PHE A 110 6.09 9.35 -11.01
CA PHE A 110 5.70 8.26 -10.13
C PHE A 110 4.19 8.27 -9.98
N VAL A 111 3.52 7.27 -10.57
CA VAL A 111 2.06 7.15 -10.51
C VAL A 111 1.69 6.20 -9.39
N LEU A 112 0.98 6.72 -8.40
CA LEU A 112 0.43 5.96 -7.29
C LEU A 112 -1.10 6.00 -7.39
N ARG A 113 -1.74 4.85 -7.62
CA ARG A 113 -3.20 4.75 -7.77
C ARG A 113 -3.85 4.46 -6.42
N PRO A 114 -4.84 5.27 -5.97
CA PRO A 114 -5.54 5.00 -4.73
C PRO A 114 -6.58 3.89 -4.90
N PHE A 115 -6.66 3.05 -3.89
CA PHE A 115 -7.74 2.10 -3.64
C PHE A 115 -8.26 2.40 -2.24
N THR A 116 -9.41 3.05 -2.20
CA THR A 116 -10.04 3.60 -1.00
C THR A 116 -11.52 3.29 -1.02
N ARG A 117 -12.18 3.53 0.08
CA ARG A 117 -13.63 3.59 0.08
C ARG A 117 -14.11 4.90 -0.57
N GLU A 118 -15.35 4.92 -1.03
CA GLU A 118 -16.00 6.12 -1.57
C GLU A 118 -15.95 7.27 -0.56
N PRO A 119 -15.86 8.54 -1.03
CA PRO A 119 -15.90 9.71 -0.15
C PRO A 119 -17.12 9.69 0.77
N ALA A 120 -16.90 9.92 2.04
CA ALA A 120 -17.94 9.89 3.07
C ALA A 120 -17.78 10.99 4.09
N ALA A 121 -18.89 11.40 4.72
CA ALA A 121 -18.87 12.36 5.81
C ALA A 121 -18.35 11.75 7.14
N ALA A 122 -18.43 10.42 7.28
CA ALA A 122 -17.99 9.70 8.47
C ALA A 122 -16.90 8.69 8.11
N ALA A 123 -15.94 8.51 8.99
CA ALA A 123 -14.83 7.56 8.78
C ALA A 123 -15.28 6.09 8.83
N SER A 124 -16.42 5.80 9.46
CA SER A 124 -16.98 4.46 9.60
C SER A 124 -18.41 4.40 9.08
N THR A 125 -18.79 3.27 8.49
CA THR A 125 -20.12 3.01 7.96
C THR A 125 -21.20 2.86 9.04
N GLY A 126 -20.84 2.70 10.30
CA GLY A 126 -21.77 2.47 11.40
C GLY A 126 -22.47 1.08 11.38
N SER A 127 -22.26 0.29 10.34
CA SER A 127 -22.80 -1.06 10.19
C SER A 127 -21.69 -2.07 9.93
N PRO A 128 -21.48 -3.07 10.80
CA PRO A 128 -20.46 -4.10 10.60
C PRO A 128 -20.61 -4.86 9.27
N ARG A 129 -21.86 -5.11 8.87
CA ARG A 129 -22.14 -5.82 7.61
C ARG A 129 -21.73 -5.01 6.38
N VAL A 130 -22.05 -3.72 6.37
CA VAL A 130 -21.66 -2.83 5.27
C VAL A 130 -20.14 -2.69 5.23
N HIS A 131 -19.51 -2.52 6.39
CA HIS A 131 -18.07 -2.47 6.52
C HIS A 131 -17.38 -3.69 5.90
N MET A 132 -17.83 -4.90 6.22
CA MET A 132 -17.26 -6.13 5.63
C MET A 132 -17.39 -6.17 4.10
N ILE A 133 -18.55 -5.77 3.56
CA ILE A 133 -18.78 -5.78 2.11
C ILE A 133 -17.84 -4.77 1.40
N GLU A 134 -17.70 -3.57 1.96
CA GLU A 134 -16.82 -2.54 1.42
C GLU A 134 -15.34 -2.93 1.52
N GLU A 135 -14.94 -3.55 2.63
CA GLU A 135 -13.58 -4.05 2.84
C GLU A 135 -13.23 -5.16 1.84
N ASP A 136 -14.11 -6.17 1.69
CA ASP A 136 -13.91 -7.26 0.71
C ASP A 136 -13.80 -6.70 -0.71
N ALA A 137 -14.67 -5.76 -1.09
CA ALA A 137 -14.63 -5.12 -2.40
C ALA A 137 -13.33 -4.35 -2.62
N LEU A 138 -12.86 -3.60 -1.62
CA LEU A 138 -11.60 -2.86 -1.63
C LEU A 138 -10.41 -3.80 -1.85
N LEU A 139 -10.32 -4.88 -1.06
CA LEU A 139 -9.21 -5.83 -1.13
C LEU A 139 -9.18 -6.55 -2.49
N GLN A 140 -10.33 -6.96 -3.00
CA GLN A 140 -10.43 -7.58 -4.32
C GLN A 140 -10.01 -6.61 -5.43
N ALA A 141 -10.50 -5.37 -5.42
CA ALA A 141 -10.11 -4.35 -6.38
C ALA A 141 -8.61 -4.03 -6.34
N ALA A 142 -8.03 -3.95 -5.12
CA ALA A 142 -6.59 -3.69 -4.94
C ALA A 142 -5.71 -4.81 -5.50
N LEU A 143 -6.18 -6.05 -5.51
CA LEU A 143 -5.45 -7.24 -5.95
C LEU A 143 -5.75 -7.67 -7.39
N SER A 144 -6.87 -7.23 -7.98
CA SER A 144 -7.25 -7.60 -9.35
C SER A 144 -6.38 -6.91 -10.41
N ASP A 145 -6.36 -7.46 -11.62
CA ASP A 145 -5.56 -6.97 -12.75
C ASP A 145 -6.19 -5.78 -13.50
N ASP A 146 -7.34 -5.28 -13.04
CA ASP A 146 -8.06 -4.15 -13.64
C ASP A 146 -7.48 -2.77 -13.30
#